data_97ad96453e4644a8f938f77f2c4f49db
#
_entry.id   97ad96453e4644a8f938f77f2c4f49db
#
_cell.length_a   1.000
_cell.length_b   1.000
_cell.length_c   1.000
_cell.angle_alpha   90.00
_cell.angle_beta   90.00
_cell.angle_gamma   90.00
#
_symmetry.space_group_name_H-M   'P 1'
#
loop_
_entity.id
_entity.type
_entity.pdbx_description
1 polymer ?
#
loop_
_entity_poly.entity_id
_entity_poly.type
_entity_poly.pdbx_seq_one_letter_code
_entity_poly.pdbx_strand_id
1 'polypeptide(L)'
;ELLNWLQTRFGYTGTQDGALAFYLGLPAEQQRVFARSVYFNELQAGGREYNDPTSRRVGSYLRGRQAIASLFPDKDAQGRPIQRDGTITMFGPSGIRTDFGGGIQTLTPGGKLIVGVEGQVPPVTSGLLTQGSGDIQIYSKDSVLLGLSRIMTTFGGGILVWSAEGDINAGRGSKTSLLYTPPLRVYDNAGNVTLSPQVPSSGAGIATLNPIPEVPRGDVDLIAPLGTVDPGEAGIRVSGDINVAALRVVNAANIQAQGESRGIPTVALVNVSALSSASA
;
A
#
# COMPACT_ATOMS: atom_id res chain seq x y z
N GLU A 1 16.72 1.48 14.10
CA GLU A 1 15.26 1.19 14.13
C GLU A 1 14.85 0.53 15.44
N LEU A 2 15.42 -0.64 15.83
CA LEU A 2 15.05 -1.37 17.05
C LEU A 2 15.14 -0.50 18.30
N LEU A 3 16.26 0.18 18.52
CA LEU A 3 16.44 1.05 19.68
C LEU A 3 15.35 2.12 19.77
N ASN A 4 15.08 2.82 18.69
CA ASN A 4 14.06 3.87 18.63
C ASN A 4 12.66 3.30 18.92
N TRP A 5 12.34 2.14 18.35
CA TRP A 5 11.07 1.45 18.62
C TRP A 5 10.91 1.05 20.10
N LEU A 6 11.98 0.52 20.72
CA LEU A 6 11.98 0.18 22.13
C LEU A 6 11.85 1.40 23.04
N GLN A 7 12.56 2.50 22.71
CA GLN A 7 12.43 3.75 23.44
C GLN A 7 11.01 4.31 23.41
N THR A 8 10.42 4.37 22.20
CA THR A 8 9.09 4.95 22.01
C THR A 8 7.99 4.10 22.66
N ARG A 9 8.10 2.77 22.58
CA ARG A 9 7.02 1.88 22.98
C ARG A 9 7.11 1.37 24.42
N PHE A 10 8.34 1.22 24.93
CA PHE A 10 8.59 0.63 26.25
C PHE A 10 9.38 1.54 27.19
N GLY A 11 9.73 2.75 26.77
CA GLY A 11 10.58 3.65 27.55
C GLY A 11 11.97 3.09 27.78
N TYR A 12 12.50 2.25 26.87
CA TYR A 12 13.82 1.65 27.02
C TYR A 12 14.91 2.72 27.07
N THR A 13 15.70 2.71 28.13
CA THR A 13 16.80 3.67 28.36
C THR A 13 18.19 3.05 28.26
N GLY A 14 18.28 1.76 27.90
CA GLY A 14 19.54 1.04 27.76
C GLY A 14 20.32 1.40 26.50
N THR A 15 21.47 0.77 26.34
CA THR A 15 22.35 0.96 25.20
C THR A 15 21.86 0.22 23.94
N GLN A 16 22.45 0.57 22.79
CA GLN A 16 22.19 -0.11 21.53
C GLN A 16 22.52 -1.61 21.60
N ASP A 17 23.61 -1.97 22.29
CA ASP A 17 24.04 -3.36 22.43
C ASP A 17 23.08 -4.19 23.30
N GLY A 18 22.44 -3.57 24.29
CA GLY A 18 21.43 -4.22 25.13
C GLY A 18 20.04 -4.32 24.49
N ALA A 19 19.78 -3.55 23.42
CA ALA A 19 18.46 -3.48 22.81
C ALA A 19 17.97 -4.81 22.24
N LEU A 20 18.85 -5.60 21.63
CA LEU A 20 18.52 -6.90 21.09
C LEU A 20 18.15 -7.90 22.20
N ALA A 21 18.92 -7.92 23.29
CA ALA A 21 18.63 -8.78 24.42
C ALA A 21 17.30 -8.43 25.08
N PHE A 22 17.03 -7.12 25.25
CA PHE A 22 15.73 -6.66 25.76
C PHE A 22 14.56 -7.09 24.84
N TYR A 23 14.71 -6.89 23.52
CA TYR A 23 13.71 -7.29 22.52
C TYR A 23 13.43 -8.81 22.56
N LEU A 24 14.47 -9.64 22.63
CA LEU A 24 14.32 -11.09 22.68
C LEU A 24 13.69 -11.56 23.99
N GLY A 25 13.76 -10.78 25.06
CA GLY A 25 13.06 -11.02 26.34
C GLY A 25 11.58 -10.61 26.34
N LEU A 26 11.11 -9.88 25.32
CA LEU A 26 9.68 -9.49 25.22
C LEU A 26 8.81 -10.72 24.87
N PRO A 27 7.52 -10.70 25.26
CA PRO A 27 6.54 -11.68 24.78
C PRO A 27 6.49 -11.74 23.25
N ALA A 28 6.24 -12.93 22.70
CA ALA A 28 6.24 -13.16 21.25
C ALA A 28 5.29 -12.24 20.48
N GLU A 29 4.12 -11.92 21.06
CA GLU A 29 3.16 -11.00 20.45
C GLU A 29 3.73 -9.59 20.29
N GLN A 30 4.53 -9.13 21.24
CA GLN A 30 5.17 -7.82 21.19
C GLN A 30 6.33 -7.82 20.20
N GLN A 31 7.13 -8.89 20.16
CA GLN A 31 8.19 -9.06 19.17
C GLN A 31 7.63 -9.05 17.74
N ARG A 32 6.49 -9.70 17.49
CA ARG A 32 5.84 -9.75 16.17
C ARG A 32 5.46 -8.38 15.63
N VAL A 33 5.16 -7.41 16.48
CA VAL A 33 4.83 -6.04 16.03
C VAL A 33 6.04 -5.41 15.35
N PHE A 34 7.20 -5.48 15.96
CA PHE A 34 8.44 -4.95 15.37
C PHE A 34 8.88 -5.77 14.15
N ALA A 35 8.83 -7.10 14.23
CA ALA A 35 9.19 -7.97 13.11
C ALA A 35 8.36 -7.67 11.85
N ARG A 36 7.04 -7.43 12.01
CA ARG A 36 6.18 -7.03 10.87
C ARG A 36 6.55 -5.66 10.31
N SER A 37 6.89 -4.70 11.18
CA SER A 37 7.34 -3.38 10.72
C SER A 37 8.62 -3.50 9.87
N VAL A 38 9.61 -4.25 10.36
CA VAL A 38 10.84 -4.52 9.60
C VAL A 38 10.54 -5.24 8.29
N TYR A 39 9.66 -6.23 8.32
CA TYR A 39 9.26 -6.98 7.13
C TYR A 39 8.70 -6.07 6.04
N PHE A 40 7.74 -5.21 6.37
CA PHE A 40 7.17 -4.30 5.39
C PHE A 40 8.16 -3.23 4.91
N ASN A 41 9.05 -2.75 5.78
CA ASN A 41 10.12 -1.84 5.39
C ASN A 41 11.08 -2.50 4.37
N GLU A 42 11.41 -3.78 4.56
CA GLU A 42 12.23 -4.55 3.62
C GLU A 42 11.52 -4.79 2.28
N LEU A 43 10.22 -5.03 2.29
CA LEU A 43 9.41 -5.13 1.07
C LEU A 43 9.41 -3.80 0.31
N GLN A 44 9.13 -2.70 1.00
CA GLN A 44 9.09 -1.37 0.38
C GLN A 44 10.45 -0.99 -0.20
N ALA A 45 11.52 -1.14 0.58
CA ALA A 45 12.86 -0.87 0.12
C ALA A 45 13.25 -1.76 -1.08
N GLY A 46 12.89 -3.05 -1.05
CA GLY A 46 13.14 -3.97 -2.17
C GLY A 46 12.40 -3.58 -3.45
N GLY A 47 11.17 -3.07 -3.33
CA GLY A 47 10.41 -2.56 -4.47
C GLY A 47 10.97 -1.25 -5.03
N ARG A 48 11.43 -0.35 -4.17
CA ARG A 48 12.04 0.92 -4.58
C ARG A 48 13.43 0.72 -5.20
N GLU A 49 14.24 -0.20 -4.67
CA GLU A 49 15.55 -0.56 -5.24
C GLU A 49 15.43 -1.09 -6.68
N TYR A 50 14.33 -1.72 -7.04
CA TYR A 50 14.11 -2.23 -8.40
C TYR A 50 14.17 -1.14 -9.46
N ASN A 51 13.59 0.03 -9.19
CA ASN A 51 13.52 1.16 -10.11
C ASN A 51 14.59 2.23 -9.84
N ASP A 52 15.47 2.03 -8.85
CA ASP A 52 16.54 2.97 -8.53
C ASP A 52 17.79 2.69 -9.36
N PRO A 53 18.13 3.55 -10.36
CA PRO A 53 19.29 3.34 -11.21
C PRO A 53 20.62 3.42 -10.46
N THR A 54 20.63 3.97 -9.25
CA THR A 54 21.82 4.07 -8.41
C THR A 54 22.01 2.86 -7.49
N SER A 55 20.98 2.04 -7.35
CA SER A 55 21.03 0.85 -6.52
C SER A 55 21.84 -0.27 -7.20
N ARG A 56 22.65 -0.98 -6.41
CA ARG A 56 23.30 -2.23 -6.84
C ARG A 56 22.31 -3.35 -7.16
N ARG A 57 21.02 -3.18 -6.78
CA ARG A 57 19.94 -4.14 -6.98
C ARG A 57 18.88 -3.65 -7.96
N VAL A 58 19.23 -2.69 -8.83
CA VAL A 58 18.33 -2.23 -9.89
C VAL A 58 17.88 -3.43 -10.74
N GLY A 59 16.58 -3.50 -11.04
CA GLY A 59 15.97 -4.62 -11.76
C GLY A 59 15.87 -5.93 -10.96
N SER A 60 16.12 -5.92 -9.64
CA SER A 60 16.10 -7.11 -8.80
C SER A 60 15.10 -7.01 -7.66
N TYR A 61 14.30 -8.06 -7.48
CA TYR A 61 13.39 -8.23 -6.34
C TYR A 61 14.01 -9.02 -5.18
N LEU A 62 15.34 -9.25 -5.20
CA LEU A 62 15.99 -10.17 -4.28
C LEU A 62 15.75 -9.81 -2.81
N ARG A 63 15.83 -8.51 -2.45
CA ARG A 63 15.64 -8.04 -1.07
C ARG A 63 14.26 -8.40 -0.54
N GLY A 64 13.20 -8.08 -1.29
CA GLY A 64 11.83 -8.41 -0.91
C GLY A 64 11.58 -9.91 -0.86
N ARG A 65 12.11 -10.68 -1.81
CA ARG A 65 12.01 -12.16 -1.79
C ARG A 65 12.72 -12.77 -0.59
N GLN A 66 13.85 -12.24 -0.17
CA GLN A 66 14.55 -12.68 1.04
C GLN A 66 13.73 -12.37 2.30
N ALA A 67 13.12 -11.18 2.39
CA ALA A 67 12.22 -10.85 3.48
C ALA A 67 11.01 -11.78 3.54
N ILE A 68 10.38 -12.08 2.38
CA ILE A 68 9.27 -13.03 2.29
C ILE A 68 9.70 -14.43 2.76
N ALA A 69 10.81 -14.94 2.25
CA ALA A 69 11.30 -16.28 2.60
C ALA A 69 11.69 -16.39 4.08
N SER A 70 12.13 -15.31 4.73
CA SER A 70 12.48 -15.30 6.14
C SER A 70 11.26 -15.38 7.06
N LEU A 71 10.14 -14.77 6.68
CA LEU A 71 8.90 -14.79 7.47
C LEU A 71 7.96 -15.92 7.05
N PHE A 72 7.94 -16.24 5.77
CA PHE A 72 7.08 -17.25 5.14
C PHE A 72 7.91 -18.23 4.29
N PRO A 73 8.79 -19.05 4.89
CA PRO A 73 9.61 -20.01 4.13
C PRO A 73 8.72 -21.02 3.40
N ASP A 74 9.08 -21.38 2.16
CA ASP A 74 8.34 -22.36 1.36
C ASP A 74 8.53 -23.80 1.84
N LYS A 75 9.58 -24.05 2.65
CA LYS A 75 9.93 -25.35 3.17
C LYS A 75 10.16 -25.29 4.67
N ASP A 76 9.81 -26.38 5.37
CA ASP A 76 10.14 -26.56 6.78
C ASP A 76 11.63 -26.92 6.99
N ALA A 77 12.03 -27.06 8.25
CA ALA A 77 13.39 -27.44 8.63
C ALA A 77 13.84 -28.81 8.08
N GLN A 78 12.91 -29.66 7.67
CA GLN A 78 13.14 -30.96 7.05
C GLN A 78 13.12 -30.92 5.52
N GLY A 79 12.97 -29.72 4.92
CA GLY A 79 12.92 -29.52 3.48
C GLY A 79 11.58 -29.86 2.82
N ARG A 80 10.52 -30.13 3.60
CA ARG A 80 9.19 -30.44 3.09
C ARG A 80 8.45 -29.16 2.72
N PRO A 81 7.68 -29.13 1.62
CA PRO A 81 6.88 -27.97 1.26
C PRO A 81 5.88 -27.59 2.36
N ILE A 82 5.84 -26.32 2.72
CA ILE A 82 4.81 -25.78 3.62
C ILE A 82 3.66 -25.27 2.76
N GLN A 83 2.52 -25.95 2.82
CA GLN A 83 1.30 -25.44 2.23
C GLN A 83 0.69 -24.40 3.14
N ARG A 84 0.34 -23.24 2.56
CA ARG A 84 -0.37 -22.17 3.25
C ARG A 84 -1.61 -21.84 2.44
N ASP A 85 -2.75 -21.95 3.09
CA ASP A 85 -4.02 -21.49 2.58
C ASP A 85 -4.40 -20.19 3.30
N GLY A 86 -5.12 -19.33 2.66
CA GLY A 86 -5.59 -18.12 3.32
C GLY A 86 -5.83 -16.96 2.36
N THR A 87 -7.02 -16.96 1.78
CA THR A 87 -7.56 -15.80 1.06
C THR A 87 -8.39 -14.95 2.03
N ILE A 88 -8.18 -13.65 2.02
CA ILE A 88 -9.08 -12.70 2.67
C ILE A 88 -10.05 -12.21 1.61
N THR A 89 -11.35 -12.46 1.84
CA THR A 89 -12.42 -11.95 0.97
C THR A 89 -13.34 -11.07 1.78
N MET A 90 -13.50 -9.83 1.35
CA MET A 90 -14.42 -8.88 1.96
C MET A 90 -15.72 -8.84 1.16
N PHE A 91 -16.85 -9.08 1.83
CA PHE A 91 -18.15 -9.19 1.19
C PHE A 91 -19.05 -7.97 1.50
N GLY A 92 -19.86 -7.59 0.53
CA GLY A 92 -20.87 -6.54 0.69
C GLY A 92 -20.27 -5.20 1.17
N PRO A 93 -20.84 -4.59 2.23
CA PRO A 93 -20.38 -3.31 2.75
C PRO A 93 -19.16 -3.41 3.66
N SER A 94 -18.41 -4.51 3.62
CA SER A 94 -17.28 -4.74 4.53
C SER A 94 -16.18 -3.72 4.35
N GLY A 95 -15.64 -3.23 5.47
CA GLY A 95 -14.51 -2.32 5.50
C GLY A 95 -13.63 -2.57 6.72
N ILE A 96 -12.33 -2.35 6.55
CA ILE A 96 -11.37 -2.27 7.64
C ILE A 96 -10.87 -0.83 7.64
N ARG A 97 -11.05 -0.12 8.75
CA ARG A 97 -10.64 1.27 8.83
C ARG A 97 -10.06 1.64 10.19
N THR A 98 -9.25 2.68 10.19
CA THR A 98 -8.76 3.36 11.38
C THR A 98 -9.25 4.80 11.34
N ASP A 99 -9.84 5.30 12.42
CA ASP A 99 -10.50 6.61 12.44
C ASP A 99 -9.59 7.73 12.99
N PHE A 100 -8.69 7.42 13.94
CA PHE A 100 -7.89 8.40 14.67
C PHE A 100 -6.37 8.17 14.57
N GLY A 101 -5.92 7.60 13.47
CA GLY A 101 -4.54 7.20 13.26
C GLY A 101 -4.32 5.71 13.44
N GLY A 102 -3.11 5.26 13.17
CA GLY A 102 -2.73 3.85 13.12
C GLY A 102 -2.90 3.26 11.72
N GLY A 103 -1.96 2.38 11.36
CA GLY A 103 -1.92 1.74 10.05
C GLY A 103 -2.73 0.45 9.98
N ILE A 104 -2.94 -0.02 8.75
CA ILE A 104 -3.56 -1.31 8.44
C ILE A 104 -2.49 -2.20 7.80
N GLN A 105 -2.33 -3.40 8.35
CA GLN A 105 -1.43 -4.41 7.79
C GLN A 105 -2.21 -5.67 7.47
N THR A 106 -2.13 -6.13 6.21
CA THR A 106 -2.73 -7.40 5.78
C THR A 106 -1.66 -8.35 5.23
N LEU A 107 -1.75 -9.60 5.62
CA LEU A 107 -0.82 -10.65 5.22
C LEU A 107 -1.63 -11.87 4.76
N THR A 108 -1.53 -12.20 3.47
CA THR A 108 -2.16 -13.39 2.86
C THR A 108 -1.09 -14.28 2.21
N PRO A 109 -0.24 -14.95 3.04
CA PRO A 109 0.91 -15.71 2.53
C PRO A 109 0.55 -17.00 1.81
N GLY A 110 -0.72 -17.36 1.74
CA GLY A 110 -1.21 -18.55 1.05
C GLY A 110 -2.27 -18.27 -0.02
N GLY A 111 -2.65 -17.00 -0.25
CA GLY A 111 -3.76 -16.72 -1.16
C GLY A 111 -3.86 -15.27 -1.59
N LYS A 112 -5.08 -14.84 -1.88
CA LYS A 112 -5.46 -13.53 -2.43
C LYS A 112 -5.97 -12.58 -1.34
N LEU A 113 -5.93 -11.29 -1.66
CA LEU A 113 -6.72 -10.29 -0.96
C LEU A 113 -7.78 -9.76 -1.94
N ILE A 114 -9.05 -10.04 -1.64
CA ILE A 114 -10.20 -9.56 -2.41
C ILE A 114 -10.94 -8.54 -1.55
N VAL A 115 -10.79 -7.26 -1.90
CA VAL A 115 -11.31 -6.12 -1.11
C VAL A 115 -12.75 -5.80 -1.47
N GLY A 116 -13.19 -6.17 -2.67
CA GLY A 116 -14.57 -6.01 -3.13
C GLY A 116 -14.94 -7.05 -4.16
N VAL A 117 -16.21 -7.42 -4.17
CA VAL A 117 -16.77 -8.36 -5.12
C VAL A 117 -17.29 -7.60 -6.32
N GLU A 118 -17.11 -8.13 -7.52
CA GLU A 118 -17.67 -7.55 -8.75
C GLU A 118 -19.21 -7.52 -8.70
N GLY A 119 -19.80 -6.49 -9.29
CA GLY A 119 -21.25 -6.36 -9.49
C GLY A 119 -22.04 -5.68 -8.36
N GLN A 120 -21.42 -5.34 -7.24
CA GLN A 120 -22.06 -4.57 -6.17
C GLN A 120 -21.32 -3.27 -5.90
N VAL A 121 -22.01 -2.13 -5.99
CA VAL A 121 -21.43 -0.83 -5.59
C VAL A 121 -21.36 -0.79 -4.07
N PRO A 122 -20.17 -0.81 -3.49
CA PRO A 122 -20.02 -0.79 -2.04
C PRO A 122 -20.32 0.60 -1.48
N PRO A 123 -20.81 0.70 -0.22
CA PRO A 123 -20.94 1.97 0.46
C PRO A 123 -19.56 2.64 0.62
N VAL A 124 -19.58 3.94 0.87
CA VAL A 124 -18.39 4.80 1.02
C VAL A 124 -17.42 4.36 2.12
N THR A 125 -17.91 3.56 3.07
CA THR A 125 -17.12 3.03 4.19
C THR A 125 -16.43 1.69 3.86
N SER A 126 -16.68 1.13 2.69
CA SER A 126 -16.11 -0.16 2.28
C SER A 126 -14.66 -0.04 1.84
N GLY A 127 -13.92 -1.12 1.99
CA GLY A 127 -12.53 -1.21 1.60
C GLY A 127 -11.55 -1.09 2.77
N LEU A 128 -10.31 -0.76 2.45
CA LEU A 128 -9.26 -0.51 3.44
C LEU A 128 -9.03 1.01 3.54
N LEU A 129 -9.30 1.59 4.71
CA LEU A 129 -9.31 3.04 4.88
C LEU A 129 -8.54 3.46 6.13
N THR A 130 -7.64 4.43 6.01
CA THR A 130 -7.10 5.16 7.16
C THR A 130 -7.60 6.59 7.13
N GLN A 131 -8.34 7.02 8.18
CA GLN A 131 -8.89 8.37 8.28
C GLN A 131 -7.99 9.35 9.03
N GLY A 132 -7.05 8.86 9.82
CA GLY A 132 -5.97 9.66 10.40
C GLY A 132 -4.66 9.35 9.69
N SER A 133 -3.55 9.81 10.25
CA SER A 133 -2.23 9.40 9.80
C SER A 133 -2.03 7.90 10.01
N GLY A 134 -1.65 7.18 9.00
CA GLY A 134 -1.35 5.74 9.08
C GLY A 134 -1.24 5.11 7.71
N ASP A 135 -0.27 4.21 7.57
CA ASP A 135 0.01 3.53 6.31
C ASP A 135 -0.91 2.32 6.12
N ILE A 136 -1.15 1.95 4.87
CA ILE A 136 -1.75 0.67 4.51
C ILE A 136 -0.68 -0.19 3.86
N GLN A 137 -0.38 -1.34 4.48
CA GLN A 137 0.67 -2.24 4.03
C GLN A 137 0.09 -3.63 3.76
N ILE A 138 0.24 -4.09 2.55
CA ILE A 138 -0.37 -5.32 2.06
C ILE A 138 0.71 -6.22 1.47
N TYR A 139 0.75 -7.45 1.98
CA TYR A 139 1.45 -8.55 1.33
C TYR A 139 0.45 -9.64 0.97
N SER A 140 0.45 -10.05 -0.28
CA SER A 140 -0.31 -11.19 -0.78
C SER A 140 0.61 -12.12 -1.57
N LYS A 141 0.46 -13.44 -1.40
CA LYS A 141 1.17 -14.41 -2.25
C LYS A 141 0.64 -14.34 -3.67
N ASP A 142 -0.67 -14.31 -3.82
CA ASP A 142 -1.39 -14.18 -5.10
C ASP A 142 -1.96 -12.74 -5.21
N SER A 143 -2.96 -12.54 -6.02
CA SER A 143 -3.47 -11.25 -6.46
C SER A 143 -4.12 -10.41 -5.35
N VAL A 144 -4.08 -9.09 -5.53
CA VAL A 144 -4.85 -8.10 -4.78
C VAL A 144 -5.88 -7.48 -5.71
N LEU A 145 -7.16 -7.74 -5.43
CA LEU A 145 -8.29 -7.40 -6.30
C LEU A 145 -9.27 -6.48 -5.58
N LEU A 146 -9.52 -5.30 -6.13
CA LEU A 146 -10.40 -4.32 -5.49
C LEU A 146 -11.86 -4.40 -5.95
N GLY A 147 -12.15 -4.92 -7.13
CA GLY A 147 -13.50 -4.91 -7.68
C GLY A 147 -14.04 -3.48 -7.82
N LEU A 148 -15.11 -3.15 -7.10
CA LEU A 148 -15.68 -1.80 -7.03
C LEU A 148 -15.28 -1.05 -5.74
N SER A 149 -14.39 -1.62 -4.93
CA SER A 149 -13.98 -1.10 -3.63
C SER A 149 -12.74 -0.22 -3.71
N ARG A 150 -12.15 0.10 -2.57
CA ARG A 150 -11.03 1.03 -2.47
C ARG A 150 -9.98 0.62 -1.45
N ILE A 151 -8.75 1.10 -1.66
CA ILE A 151 -7.67 1.16 -0.67
C ILE A 151 -7.25 2.63 -0.61
N MET A 152 -7.44 3.27 0.54
CA MET A 152 -7.30 4.72 0.61
C MET A 152 -6.76 5.21 1.95
N THR A 153 -5.80 6.13 1.90
CA THR A 153 -5.38 6.95 3.03
C THR A 153 -5.94 8.36 2.83
N THR A 154 -6.63 8.91 3.83
CA THR A 154 -7.35 10.19 3.66
C THR A 154 -6.69 11.39 4.33
N PHE A 155 -5.69 11.18 5.18
CA PHE A 155 -5.04 12.24 5.94
C PHE A 155 -3.55 11.97 6.11
N GLY A 156 -2.84 11.84 5.00
CA GLY A 156 -1.47 11.36 4.96
C GLY A 156 -1.39 9.84 5.10
N GLY A 157 -0.17 9.32 5.13
CA GLY A 157 0.11 7.89 5.12
C GLY A 157 0.29 7.33 3.71
N GLY A 158 1.22 6.39 3.57
CA GLY A 158 1.52 5.71 2.31
C GLY A 158 0.75 4.41 2.13
N ILE A 159 0.82 3.87 0.92
CA ILE A 159 0.25 2.56 0.59
C ILE A 159 1.34 1.69 -0.02
N LEU A 160 1.59 0.53 0.58
CA LEU A 160 2.43 -0.51 0.01
C LEU A 160 1.57 -1.72 -0.34
N VAL A 161 1.64 -2.18 -1.58
CA VAL A 161 1.04 -3.44 -2.02
C VAL A 161 2.12 -4.30 -2.67
N TRP A 162 2.36 -5.48 -2.10
CA TRP A 162 3.22 -6.49 -2.68
C TRP A 162 2.41 -7.74 -3.00
N SER A 163 2.27 -8.06 -4.28
CA SER A 163 1.70 -9.31 -4.79
C SER A 163 2.85 -10.18 -5.34
N ALA A 164 3.17 -11.28 -4.67
CA ALA A 164 4.38 -12.03 -4.98
C ALA A 164 4.31 -12.78 -6.32
N GLU A 165 3.16 -13.40 -6.61
CA GLU A 165 2.95 -14.27 -7.77
C GLU A 165 1.77 -13.81 -8.64
N GLY A 166 0.88 -12.96 -8.13
CA GLY A 166 -0.34 -12.51 -8.80
C GLY A 166 -0.33 -11.04 -9.20
N ASP A 167 -1.50 -10.55 -9.56
CA ASP A 167 -1.75 -9.21 -10.06
C ASP A 167 -2.17 -8.23 -8.96
N ILE A 168 -2.01 -6.94 -9.22
CA ILE A 168 -2.62 -5.85 -8.46
C ILE A 168 -3.62 -5.16 -9.38
N ASN A 169 -4.91 -5.31 -9.09
CA ASN A 169 -5.98 -4.72 -9.88
C ASN A 169 -6.78 -3.73 -9.02
N ALA A 170 -6.70 -2.44 -9.35
CA ALA A 170 -7.39 -1.37 -8.64
C ALA A 170 -8.91 -1.32 -8.92
N GLY A 171 -9.37 -2.20 -9.80
CA GLY A 171 -10.79 -2.46 -10.00
C GLY A 171 -11.48 -1.51 -10.97
N ARG A 172 -12.81 -1.55 -10.89
CA ARG A 172 -13.72 -0.76 -11.74
C ARG A 172 -14.58 0.12 -10.84
N GLY A 173 -14.94 1.27 -11.33
CA GLY A 173 -15.83 2.17 -10.59
C GLY A 173 -15.50 3.62 -10.83
N SER A 174 -16.23 4.51 -10.18
CA SER A 174 -15.99 5.95 -10.30
C SER A 174 -14.60 6.30 -9.76
N LYS A 175 -13.86 7.09 -10.52
CA LYS A 175 -12.55 7.60 -10.10
C LYS A 175 -12.69 8.40 -8.81
N THR A 176 -11.75 8.21 -7.89
CA THR A 176 -11.67 9.05 -6.69
C THR A 176 -11.45 10.51 -7.10
N SER A 177 -12.33 11.38 -6.65
CA SER A 177 -12.14 12.82 -6.84
C SER A 177 -11.03 13.31 -5.90
N LEU A 178 -10.08 14.06 -6.45
CA LEU A 178 -9.08 14.80 -5.67
C LEU A 178 -9.66 16.11 -5.06
N LEU A 179 -10.95 16.37 -5.25
CA LEU A 179 -11.61 17.49 -4.59
C LEU A 179 -11.70 17.17 -3.10
N TYR A 180 -10.88 17.83 -2.34
CA TYR A 180 -10.81 17.67 -0.90
C TYR A 180 -12.06 18.25 -0.24
N THR A 181 -12.75 17.42 0.52
CA THR A 181 -13.67 17.91 1.53
C THR A 181 -12.82 18.36 2.72
N PRO A 182 -12.87 19.63 3.14
CA PRO A 182 -12.10 20.08 4.30
C PRO A 182 -12.39 19.21 5.52
N PRO A 183 -11.38 18.89 6.34
CA PRO A 183 -11.62 18.15 7.56
C PRO A 183 -12.56 18.94 8.49
N LEU A 184 -13.46 18.23 9.15
CA LEU A 184 -14.34 18.83 10.16
C LEU A 184 -13.54 19.19 11.41
N ARG A 185 -13.82 20.37 11.95
CA ARG A 185 -13.33 20.73 13.29
C ARG A 185 -14.24 20.09 14.33
N VAL A 186 -13.68 19.18 15.11
CA VAL A 186 -14.37 18.52 16.22
C VAL A 186 -13.83 19.11 17.52
N TYR A 187 -14.73 19.59 18.36
CA TYR A 187 -14.39 20.12 19.69
C TYR A 187 -14.63 19.04 20.74
N ASP A 188 -13.66 18.83 21.62
CA ASP A 188 -13.84 17.98 22.78
C ASP A 188 -14.55 18.76 23.88
N ASN A 189 -14.91 18.06 24.97
CA ASN A 189 -15.58 18.70 26.12
C ASN A 189 -14.72 19.73 26.87
N ALA A 190 -13.42 19.78 26.61
CA ALA A 190 -12.47 20.74 27.16
C ALA A 190 -12.21 21.93 26.18
N GLY A 191 -12.86 21.93 25.01
CA GLY A 191 -12.72 22.99 24.01
C GLY A 191 -11.50 22.83 23.11
N ASN A 192 -10.77 21.73 23.19
CA ASN A 192 -9.68 21.46 22.25
C ASN A 192 -10.23 21.11 20.85
N VAL A 193 -9.55 21.61 19.83
CA VAL A 193 -9.95 21.37 18.43
C VAL A 193 -9.12 20.26 17.85
N THR A 194 -9.79 19.23 17.35
CA THR A 194 -9.20 18.19 16.52
C THR A 194 -9.78 18.25 15.12
N LEU A 195 -8.95 17.92 14.12
CA LEU A 195 -9.40 17.81 12.75
C LEU A 195 -9.84 16.37 12.48
N SER A 196 -11.10 16.18 12.08
CA SER A 196 -11.63 14.88 11.65
C SER A 196 -11.64 14.83 10.13
N PRO A 197 -10.74 14.04 9.49
CA PRO A 197 -10.73 13.88 8.06
C PRO A 197 -12.04 13.24 7.57
N GLN A 198 -12.51 13.69 6.42
CA GLN A 198 -13.69 13.10 5.79
C GLN A 198 -13.30 12.12 4.69
N VAL A 199 -13.95 10.96 4.69
CA VAL A 199 -13.83 10.01 3.58
C VAL A 199 -14.61 10.56 2.39
N PRO A 200 -14.01 10.62 1.19
CA PRO A 200 -14.75 11.02 -0.01
C PRO A 200 -15.99 10.16 -0.20
N SER A 201 -17.13 10.80 -0.49
CA SER A 201 -18.41 10.14 -0.70
C SER A 201 -18.45 9.21 -1.93
N SER A 202 -17.50 9.37 -2.83
CA SER A 202 -17.36 8.56 -4.04
C SER A 202 -15.90 8.25 -4.32
N GLY A 203 -15.68 7.26 -5.17
CA GLY A 203 -14.36 6.86 -5.61
C GLY A 203 -14.02 5.44 -5.21
N ALA A 204 -13.49 4.72 -6.17
CA ALA A 204 -12.92 3.38 -6.03
C ALA A 204 -11.43 3.44 -6.37
N GLY A 205 -10.74 2.31 -6.27
CA GLY A 205 -9.34 2.23 -6.65
C GLY A 205 -8.36 2.45 -5.49
N ILE A 206 -7.14 2.85 -5.82
CA ILE A 206 -6.08 3.09 -4.85
C ILE A 206 -5.81 4.59 -4.78
N ALA A 207 -5.87 5.17 -3.58
CA ALA A 207 -5.61 6.61 -3.45
C ALA A 207 -4.94 7.00 -2.13
N THR A 208 -4.03 7.96 -2.20
CA THR A 208 -3.52 8.70 -1.05
C THR A 208 -3.94 10.16 -1.15
N LEU A 209 -4.55 10.69 -0.09
CA LEU A 209 -5.06 12.06 -0.07
C LEU A 209 -4.33 12.89 0.98
N ASN A 210 -4.09 14.16 0.66
CA ASN A 210 -3.61 15.15 1.62
C ASN A 210 -4.51 16.40 1.56
N PRO A 211 -5.58 16.45 2.34
CA PRO A 211 -6.65 17.45 2.21
C PRO A 211 -6.24 18.87 2.58
N ILE A 212 -5.15 19.05 3.26
CA ILE A 212 -4.59 20.37 3.64
C ILE A 212 -3.06 20.33 3.50
N PRO A 213 -2.40 21.47 3.25
CA PRO A 213 -0.95 21.52 3.03
C PRO A 213 -0.09 20.99 4.19
N GLU A 214 -0.59 21.09 5.40
CA GLU A 214 0.10 20.64 6.63
C GLU A 214 0.15 19.11 6.77
N VAL A 215 -0.70 18.40 6.03
CA VAL A 215 -0.72 16.93 6.03
C VAL A 215 0.37 16.42 5.09
N PRO A 216 1.24 15.52 5.52
CA PRO A 216 2.24 14.91 4.66
C PRO A 216 1.60 14.23 3.45
N ARG A 217 2.26 14.29 2.31
CA ARG A 217 1.86 13.53 1.12
C ARG A 217 2.08 12.04 1.36
N GLY A 218 1.18 11.21 0.87
CA GLY A 218 1.31 9.77 0.93
C GLY A 218 1.87 9.21 -0.38
N ASP A 219 2.90 8.36 -0.27
CA ASP A 219 3.47 7.65 -1.40
C ASP A 219 2.73 6.34 -1.65
N VAL A 220 2.86 5.81 -2.86
CA VAL A 220 2.32 4.50 -3.22
C VAL A 220 3.42 3.63 -3.84
N ASP A 221 3.61 2.44 -3.28
CA ASP A 221 4.50 1.41 -3.80
C ASP A 221 3.67 0.18 -4.22
N LEU A 222 3.66 -0.16 -5.51
CA LEU A 222 2.95 -1.31 -6.08
C LEU A 222 3.95 -2.28 -6.69
N ILE A 223 4.10 -3.44 -6.09
CA ILE A 223 5.10 -4.42 -6.49
C ILE A 223 4.42 -5.74 -6.86
N ALA A 224 4.58 -6.16 -8.13
CA ALA A 224 4.04 -7.40 -8.68
C ALA A 224 5.09 -8.11 -9.56
N PRO A 225 6.10 -8.77 -8.96
CA PRO A 225 7.25 -9.33 -9.68
C PRO A 225 6.90 -10.28 -10.81
N LEU A 226 5.84 -11.06 -10.68
CA LEU A 226 5.36 -12.04 -11.66
C LEU A 226 4.01 -11.67 -12.27
N GLY A 227 3.43 -10.54 -11.84
CA GLY A 227 2.08 -10.13 -12.20
C GLY A 227 2.00 -8.78 -12.90
N THR A 228 0.77 -8.37 -13.09
CA THR A 228 0.39 -7.12 -13.74
C THR A 228 -0.10 -6.12 -12.71
N VAL A 229 0.28 -4.86 -12.83
CA VAL A 229 -0.39 -3.74 -12.16
C VAL A 229 -1.38 -3.12 -13.15
N ASP A 230 -2.66 -3.19 -12.79
CA ASP A 230 -3.77 -2.65 -13.56
C ASP A 230 -4.56 -1.63 -12.71
N PRO A 231 -4.45 -0.34 -12.98
CA PRO A 231 -5.27 0.69 -12.34
C PRO A 231 -6.76 0.57 -12.68
N GLY A 232 -7.12 -0.21 -13.69
CA GLY A 232 -8.49 -0.38 -14.14
C GLY A 232 -9.18 0.95 -14.52
N GLU A 233 -10.50 0.97 -14.43
CA GLU A 233 -11.30 2.18 -14.64
C GLU A 233 -11.29 3.10 -13.41
N ALA A 234 -11.21 2.50 -12.21
CA ALA A 234 -11.18 3.23 -10.94
C ALA A 234 -9.94 4.12 -10.79
N GLY A 235 -8.80 3.64 -11.27
CA GLY A 235 -7.55 4.37 -11.31
C GLY A 235 -6.77 4.36 -10.00
N ILE A 236 -5.57 4.93 -10.09
CA ILE A 236 -4.66 5.13 -8.96
C ILE A 236 -4.37 6.62 -8.85
N ARG A 237 -4.56 7.21 -7.66
CA ARG A 237 -4.40 8.63 -7.37
C ARG A 237 -3.48 8.82 -6.19
N VAL A 238 -2.36 9.49 -6.40
CA VAL A 238 -1.29 9.58 -5.40
C VAL A 238 -0.97 11.05 -5.11
N SER A 239 -1.02 11.42 -3.85
CA SER A 239 -0.66 12.76 -3.41
C SER A 239 0.86 12.98 -3.30
N GLY A 240 1.63 11.93 -3.15
CA GLY A 240 3.09 11.90 -3.13
C GLY A 240 3.68 11.24 -4.37
N ASP A 241 4.73 10.45 -4.16
CA ASP A 241 5.42 9.70 -5.18
C ASP A 241 4.78 8.34 -5.44
N ILE A 242 4.91 7.84 -6.66
CA ILE A 242 4.51 6.48 -6.99
C ILE A 242 5.68 5.67 -7.54
N ASN A 243 5.84 4.46 -7.02
CA ASN A 243 6.77 3.47 -7.53
C ASN A 243 6.04 2.19 -7.93
N VAL A 244 6.14 1.81 -9.19
CA VAL A 244 5.56 0.57 -9.72
C VAL A 244 6.66 -0.36 -10.18
N ALA A 245 6.77 -1.52 -9.56
CA ALA A 245 7.72 -2.56 -9.94
C ALA A 245 6.94 -3.84 -10.27
N ALA A 246 6.68 -4.10 -11.54
CA ALA A 246 5.84 -5.20 -11.99
C ALA A 246 6.38 -5.84 -13.26
N LEU A 247 5.94 -7.07 -13.53
CA LEU A 247 6.23 -7.72 -14.80
C LEU A 247 5.60 -6.94 -15.97
N ARG A 248 4.40 -6.40 -15.74
CA ARG A 248 3.66 -5.60 -16.71
C ARG A 248 2.82 -4.52 -16.04
N VAL A 249 2.70 -3.38 -16.68
CA VAL A 249 1.77 -2.31 -16.30
C VAL A 249 0.83 -2.07 -17.47
N VAL A 250 -0.46 -2.16 -17.24
CA VAL A 250 -1.50 -1.87 -18.26
C VAL A 250 -2.29 -0.63 -17.82
N ASN A 251 -3.05 -0.05 -18.73
CA ASN A 251 -3.90 1.12 -18.45
C ASN A 251 -3.18 2.28 -17.71
N ALA A 252 -1.86 2.45 -17.96
CA ALA A 252 -1.00 3.40 -17.24
C ALA A 252 -1.53 4.85 -17.25
N ALA A 253 -2.34 5.24 -18.25
CA ALA A 253 -2.99 6.54 -18.32
C ALA A 253 -3.98 6.80 -17.16
N ASN A 254 -4.42 5.76 -16.46
CA ASN A 254 -5.28 5.86 -15.28
C ASN A 254 -4.49 5.99 -13.96
N ILE A 255 -3.17 6.12 -14.03
CA ILE A 255 -2.30 6.41 -12.88
C ILE A 255 -1.99 7.92 -12.88
N GLN A 256 -2.21 8.58 -11.75
CA GLN A 256 -1.88 10.00 -11.56
C GLN A 256 -1.21 10.18 -10.21
N ALA A 257 -0.02 10.77 -10.20
CA ALA A 257 0.71 11.17 -9.02
C ALA A 257 1.04 12.66 -9.06
N GLN A 258 1.05 13.30 -7.90
CA GLN A 258 1.48 14.70 -7.77
C GLN A 258 2.99 14.82 -7.63
N GLY A 259 3.66 13.76 -7.16
CA GLY A 259 5.10 13.64 -7.02
C GLY A 259 5.75 12.91 -8.21
N GLU A 260 6.89 12.29 -7.93
CA GLU A 260 7.66 11.53 -8.91
C GLU A 260 6.95 10.21 -9.24
N SER A 261 7.05 9.79 -10.51
CA SER A 261 6.51 8.53 -10.99
C SER A 261 7.64 7.64 -11.51
N ARG A 262 7.81 6.47 -10.90
CA ARG A 262 8.82 5.47 -11.28
C ARG A 262 8.18 4.17 -11.73
N GLY A 263 8.74 3.55 -12.78
CA GLY A 263 8.29 2.26 -13.30
C GLY A 263 6.95 2.29 -14.03
N ILE A 264 6.46 3.48 -14.41
CA ILE A 264 5.23 3.64 -15.18
C ILE A 264 5.63 3.85 -16.65
N PRO A 265 5.12 3.04 -17.59
CA PRO A 265 5.37 3.24 -19.01
C PRO A 265 4.82 4.60 -19.47
N THR A 266 5.66 5.37 -20.15
CA THR A 266 5.20 6.58 -20.83
C THR A 266 4.41 6.20 -22.07
N VAL A 267 3.16 6.65 -22.15
CA VAL A 267 2.38 6.52 -23.38
C VAL A 267 2.98 7.52 -24.38
N ALA A 268 3.62 7.02 -25.44
CA ALA A 268 4.08 7.87 -26.51
C ALA A 268 2.87 8.60 -27.11
N LEU A 269 2.89 9.93 -27.07
CA LEU A 269 1.90 10.73 -27.78
C LEU A 269 2.03 10.41 -29.27
N VAL A 270 1.02 9.76 -29.84
CA VAL A 270 0.96 9.54 -31.30
C VAL A 270 0.85 10.92 -31.93
N ASN A 271 1.91 11.31 -32.64
CA ASN A 271 1.93 12.58 -33.35
C ASN A 271 0.99 12.52 -34.55
N VAL A 272 -0.28 12.86 -34.33
CA VAL A 272 -1.32 12.87 -35.38
C VAL A 272 -1.02 13.86 -36.50
N SER A 273 -0.09 14.81 -36.31
CA SER A 273 0.32 15.73 -37.36
C SER A 273 1.05 15.06 -38.54
N ALA A 274 1.65 13.86 -38.31
CA ALA A 274 2.25 13.07 -39.37
C ALA A 274 1.21 12.34 -40.25
N LEU A 275 -0.01 12.15 -39.76
CA LEU A 275 -1.10 11.54 -40.54
C LEU A 275 -1.83 12.54 -41.44
N SER A 276 -1.84 13.83 -41.08
CA SER A 276 -2.46 14.88 -41.89
C SER A 276 -1.59 15.31 -43.10
N SER A 277 -0.29 15.05 -43.08
CA SER A 277 0.62 15.31 -44.22
C SER A 277 0.69 14.18 -45.27
N ALA A 278 0.09 13.02 -44.98
CA ALA A 278 0.03 11.90 -45.93
C ALA A 278 -1.24 11.91 -46.81
N SER A 279 -2.14 12.85 -46.62
CA SER A 279 -3.39 13.00 -47.40
C SER A 279 -3.48 14.31 -48.21
N ALA A 280 -2.32 14.91 -48.52
CA ALA A 280 -2.20 16.06 -49.42
C ALA A 280 -1.49 15.69 -50.71
#